data_a049d9ef942046097ae2bc719d4c7d0e
#
_entry.id   a049d9ef942046097ae2bc719d4c7d0e
#
_cell.length_a   1.000
_cell.length_b   1.000
_cell.length_c   1.000
_cell.angle_alpha   90.00
_cell.angle_beta   90.00
_cell.angle_gamma   90.00
#
_symmetry.space_group_name_H-M   'P 1'
#
loop_
_entity.id
_entity.type
_entity.pdbx_description
1 polymer ?
#
loop_
_entity_poly.entity_id
_entity_poly.type
_entity_poly.pdbx_seq_one_letter_code
_entity_poly.pdbx_strand_id
1 'polypeptide(L)'
;RHLTIETEIEDAVLTVNRELLVTALVNMMDNARKASEEGQQVEVTGKFVDNMACNIRKDKTDIGEDESADDRKCMRAYEICIIDHGIGMTKEQAAKICDEFYMADKSRARKEGGAGIGMSLVAIILEHHNAVLSVESEPGCGTTMRILLPW
;
A
#
# COMPACT_ATOMS: atom_id res chain seq x y z
N ARG A 1 13.44 -0.30 -19.23
CA ARG A 1 13.26 1.05 -18.66
C ARG A 1 14.30 1.25 -17.57
N HIS A 2 15.06 2.32 -17.64
CA HIS A 2 15.97 2.74 -16.58
C HIS A 2 15.17 3.61 -15.61
N LEU A 3 14.94 3.10 -14.39
CA LEU A 3 14.34 3.83 -13.28
C LEU A 3 15.37 3.97 -12.17
N THR A 4 15.33 5.07 -11.46
CA THR A 4 16.10 5.25 -10.24
C THR A 4 15.22 4.87 -9.05
N ILE A 5 15.76 4.09 -8.11
CA ILE A 5 15.07 3.76 -6.86
C ILE A 5 15.83 4.49 -5.75
N GLU A 6 15.15 5.38 -5.05
CA GLU A 6 15.67 6.01 -3.83
C GLU A 6 15.05 5.36 -2.60
N THR A 7 15.84 5.13 -1.58
CA THR A 7 15.36 4.49 -0.35
C THR A 7 15.78 5.30 0.88
N GLU A 8 14.83 5.55 1.76
CA GLU A 8 15.05 6.12 3.09
C GLU A 8 14.31 5.23 4.10
N ILE A 9 15.05 4.34 4.77
CA ILE A 9 14.47 3.29 5.59
C ILE A 9 15.09 3.33 6.99
N GLU A 10 14.24 3.55 8.00
CA GLU A 10 14.58 3.40 9.40
C GLU A 10 14.65 1.90 9.78
N ASP A 11 15.71 1.49 10.46
CA ASP A 11 15.89 0.11 10.89
C ASP A 11 14.78 -0.33 11.84
N ALA A 12 14.16 -1.47 11.55
CA ALA A 12 13.09 -2.03 12.35
C ALA A 12 13.12 -3.56 12.37
N VAL A 13 12.67 -4.14 13.49
CA VAL A 13 12.42 -5.57 13.61
C VAL A 13 10.91 -5.77 13.70
N LEU A 14 10.33 -6.39 12.67
CA LEU A 14 8.89 -6.61 12.55
C LEU A 14 8.55 -8.09 12.68
N THR A 15 7.44 -8.39 13.37
CA THR A 15 6.91 -9.76 13.45
C THR A 15 5.96 -10.01 12.28
N VAL A 16 6.51 -10.52 11.18
CA VAL A 16 5.76 -10.72 9.92
C VAL A 16 6.16 -12.03 9.24
N ASN A 17 5.30 -12.54 8.35
CA ASN A 17 5.74 -13.55 7.40
C ASN A 17 6.58 -12.87 6.31
N ARG A 18 7.90 -13.08 6.38
CA ARG A 18 8.87 -12.43 5.49
C ARG A 18 8.57 -12.67 4.01
N GLU A 19 8.24 -13.90 3.63
CA GLU A 19 8.04 -14.27 2.21
C GLU A 19 6.79 -13.60 1.63
N LEU A 20 5.72 -13.57 2.42
CA LEU A 20 4.48 -12.90 2.02
C LEU A 20 4.68 -11.38 1.93
N LEU A 21 5.33 -10.77 2.91
CA LEU A 21 5.58 -9.32 2.87
C LEU A 21 6.47 -8.93 1.69
N VAL A 22 7.54 -9.69 1.42
CA VAL A 22 8.39 -9.48 0.22
C VAL A 22 7.57 -9.60 -1.05
N THR A 23 6.68 -10.60 -1.15
CA THR A 23 5.78 -10.75 -2.30
C THR A 23 4.87 -9.54 -2.49
N ALA A 24 4.31 -9.00 -1.41
CA ALA A 24 3.48 -7.79 -1.48
C ALA A 24 4.30 -6.58 -1.97
N LEU A 25 5.48 -6.35 -1.38
CA LEU A 25 6.34 -5.22 -1.77
C LEU A 25 6.80 -5.33 -3.24
N VAL A 26 7.17 -6.52 -3.70
CA VAL A 26 7.55 -6.75 -5.11
C VAL A 26 6.39 -6.42 -6.05
N ASN A 27 5.16 -6.82 -5.72
CA ASN A 27 3.98 -6.49 -6.54
C ASN A 27 3.71 -4.96 -6.58
N MET A 28 3.85 -4.29 -5.45
CA MET A 28 3.70 -2.83 -5.39
C MET A 28 4.80 -2.11 -6.18
N MET A 29 6.05 -2.54 -6.04
CA MET A 29 7.18 -2.01 -6.81
C MET A 29 7.02 -2.25 -8.32
N ASP A 30 6.52 -3.42 -8.74
CA ASP A 30 6.26 -3.72 -10.15
C ASP A 30 5.14 -2.82 -10.71
N ASN A 31 4.12 -2.49 -9.92
CA ASN A 31 3.10 -1.53 -10.29
C ASN A 31 3.68 -0.12 -10.47
N ALA A 32 4.47 0.36 -9.51
CA ALA A 32 5.16 1.64 -9.60
C ALA A 32 6.05 1.71 -10.85
N ARG A 33 6.84 0.64 -11.10
CA ARG A 33 7.67 0.52 -12.30
C ARG A 33 6.85 0.57 -13.60
N LYS A 34 5.70 -0.09 -13.63
CA LYS A 34 4.81 -0.08 -14.81
C LYS A 34 4.16 1.27 -15.02
N ALA A 35 3.79 1.98 -13.96
CA ALA A 35 3.21 3.32 -14.03
C ALA A 35 4.20 4.38 -14.47
N SER A 36 5.48 4.22 -14.15
CA SER A 36 6.54 5.20 -14.42
C SER A 36 7.00 5.19 -15.88
N GLU A 37 7.51 6.33 -16.33
CA GLU A 37 8.20 6.50 -17.61
C GLU A 37 9.71 6.28 -17.45
N GLU A 38 10.43 6.20 -18.58
CA GLU A 38 11.88 6.05 -18.56
C GLU A 38 12.56 7.28 -17.96
N GLY A 39 13.50 7.06 -17.05
CA GLY A 39 14.22 8.13 -16.36
C GLY A 39 13.52 8.67 -15.12
N GLN A 40 12.28 8.25 -14.84
CA GLN A 40 11.61 8.63 -13.60
C GLN A 40 12.16 7.88 -12.39
N GLN A 41 11.79 8.38 -11.21
CA GLN A 41 12.20 7.86 -9.91
C GLN A 41 11.04 7.18 -9.21
N VAL A 42 11.36 6.13 -8.45
CA VAL A 42 10.48 5.50 -7.48
C VAL A 42 11.14 5.63 -6.11
N GLU A 43 10.41 6.19 -5.15
CA GLU A 43 10.89 6.37 -3.79
C GLU A 43 10.29 5.29 -2.89
N VAL A 44 11.11 4.74 -1.99
CA VAL A 44 10.67 3.77 -0.97
C VAL A 44 11.10 4.29 0.38
N THR A 45 10.14 4.56 1.25
CA THR A 45 10.42 5.02 2.60
C THR A 45 9.89 4.03 3.64
N GLY A 46 10.58 3.92 4.78
CA GLY A 46 10.17 3.08 5.90
C GLY A 46 10.48 3.77 7.22
N LYS A 47 9.48 3.97 8.09
CA LYS A 47 9.66 4.65 9.37
C LYS A 47 8.62 4.25 10.40
N PHE A 48 8.92 4.47 11.68
CA PHE A 48 7.93 4.37 12.72
C PHE A 48 7.00 5.57 12.72
N VAL A 49 5.72 5.31 12.91
CA VAL A 49 4.68 6.34 13.05
C VAL A 49 3.81 6.05 14.26
N ASP A 50 3.45 7.11 14.97
CA ASP A 50 2.46 7.01 16.03
C ASP A 50 1.08 7.12 15.40
N ASN A 51 0.36 6.01 15.31
CA ASN A 51 -0.93 5.97 14.64
C ASN A 51 -2.04 6.31 15.62
N MET A 52 -2.43 7.58 15.65
CA MET A 52 -3.58 8.06 16.42
C MET A 52 -4.94 7.68 15.79
N ALA A 53 -4.96 7.06 14.62
CA ALA A 53 -6.17 6.83 13.84
C ALA A 53 -6.30 5.37 13.35
N CYS A 54 -5.79 4.39 14.07
CA CYS A 54 -6.13 3.00 13.77
C CYS A 54 -7.58 2.69 14.20
N ASN A 55 -8.54 3.28 13.51
CA ASN A 55 -9.86 2.69 13.36
C ASN A 55 -9.76 1.49 12.42
N ILE A 56 -8.94 0.50 12.80
CA ILE A 56 -8.97 -0.82 12.19
C ILE A 56 -10.34 -1.37 12.54
N ARG A 57 -11.20 -1.44 11.53
CA ARG A 57 -12.50 -2.11 11.46
C ARG A 57 -12.86 -2.88 12.74
N LYS A 58 -13.53 -2.23 13.66
CA LYS A 58 -14.44 -2.94 14.54
C LYS A 58 -15.64 -3.27 13.66
N ASP A 59 -15.78 -4.55 13.33
CA ASP A 59 -17.03 -5.07 12.81
C ASP A 59 -18.18 -4.50 13.65
N LYS A 60 -19.16 -3.95 12.94
CA LYS A 60 -20.43 -3.51 13.55
C LYS A 60 -21.18 -4.72 14.08
N THR A 61 -20.86 -5.16 15.27
CA THR A 61 -21.80 -5.92 16.11
C THR A 61 -21.45 -5.66 17.56
N ASP A 62 -22.42 -5.07 18.19
CA ASP A 62 -22.74 -4.95 19.61
C ASP A 62 -22.50 -3.59 20.26
N ILE A 63 -23.66 -3.08 20.54
CA ILE A 63 -24.09 -1.97 21.40
C ILE A 63 -23.54 -2.19 22.81
N GLY A 64 -22.73 -1.25 23.28
CA GLY A 64 -22.30 -1.18 24.68
C GLY A 64 -21.68 0.18 24.93
N GLU A 65 -22.52 1.14 25.39
CA GLU A 65 -22.09 2.42 25.92
C GLU A 65 -21.36 2.16 27.24
N ASP A 66 -20.04 2.35 27.24
CA ASP A 66 -19.21 2.85 28.34
C ASP A 66 -17.72 2.77 27.90
N GLU A 67 -17.24 3.75 27.18
CA GLU A 67 -15.80 3.89 26.96
C GLU A 67 -15.31 5.14 27.69
N SER A 68 -14.72 4.93 28.87
CA SER A 68 -13.85 5.89 29.52
C SER A 68 -12.73 6.28 28.56
N ALA A 69 -12.48 7.58 28.43
CA ALA A 69 -11.61 8.22 27.42
C ALA A 69 -10.11 7.91 27.59
N ASP A 70 -9.74 6.92 28.39
CA ASP A 70 -8.35 6.67 28.82
C ASP A 70 -7.67 5.45 28.15
N ASP A 71 -8.37 4.70 27.31
CA ASP A 71 -7.81 3.49 26.67
C ASP A 71 -7.50 3.66 25.17
N ARG A 72 -7.23 4.89 24.72
CA ARG A 72 -6.64 5.12 23.40
C ARG A 72 -5.14 4.81 23.47
N LYS A 73 -4.83 3.51 23.55
CA LYS A 73 -3.48 3.02 23.42
C LYS A 73 -2.97 3.51 22.05
N CYS A 74 -2.05 4.47 22.08
CA CYS A 74 -1.35 4.92 20.89
C CYS A 74 -0.62 3.69 20.33
N MET A 75 -1.18 3.09 19.28
CA MET A 75 -0.55 1.93 18.65
C MET A 75 0.52 2.47 17.70
N ARG A 76 1.76 2.10 17.96
CA ARG A 76 2.85 2.36 17.01
C ARG A 76 2.67 1.46 15.79
N ALA A 77 2.97 1.99 14.64
CA ALA A 77 2.99 1.23 13.39
C ALA A 77 4.29 1.50 12.66
N TYR A 78 4.72 0.55 11.83
CA TYR A 78 5.77 0.80 10.87
C TYR A 78 5.13 1.11 9.52
N GLU A 79 5.38 2.31 9.02
CA GLU A 79 4.90 2.79 7.74
C GLU A 79 5.91 2.44 6.64
N ILE A 80 5.43 1.83 5.55
CA ILE A 80 6.20 1.67 4.33
C ILE A 80 5.44 2.41 3.22
N CYS A 81 6.11 3.37 2.55
CA CYS A 81 5.56 4.06 1.40
C CYS A 81 6.35 3.70 0.14
N ILE A 82 5.62 3.49 -0.96
CA ILE A 82 6.15 3.38 -2.31
C ILE A 82 5.50 4.49 -3.13
N ILE A 83 6.32 5.39 -3.67
CA ILE A 83 5.89 6.59 -4.37
C ILE A 83 6.44 6.54 -5.79
N ASP A 84 5.57 6.60 -6.77
CA ASP A 84 5.91 6.79 -8.18
C ASP A 84 5.40 8.14 -8.69
N HIS A 85 6.09 8.68 -9.66
CA HIS A 85 5.74 9.93 -10.36
C HIS A 85 5.22 9.66 -11.78
N GLY A 86 4.57 8.49 -11.94
CA GLY A 86 4.09 8.02 -13.22
C GLY A 86 2.74 8.62 -13.63
N ILE A 87 2.00 7.84 -14.41
CA ILE A 87 0.73 8.29 -15.02
C ILE A 87 -0.37 8.57 -14.01
N GLY A 88 -0.27 8.04 -12.79
CA GLY A 88 -1.32 8.13 -11.78
C GLY A 88 -2.64 7.48 -12.18
N MET A 89 -3.65 7.68 -11.32
CA MET A 89 -4.99 7.09 -11.46
C MET A 89 -6.06 8.08 -11.02
N THR A 90 -7.30 7.92 -11.55
CA THR A 90 -8.47 8.61 -10.98
C THR A 90 -8.84 8.02 -9.63
N LYS A 91 -9.65 8.74 -8.85
CA LYS A 91 -10.15 8.25 -7.55
C LYS A 91 -10.93 6.93 -7.68
N GLU A 92 -11.73 6.80 -8.75
CA GLU A 92 -12.49 5.58 -9.03
C GLU A 92 -11.58 4.40 -9.37
N GLN A 93 -10.47 4.65 -10.07
CA GLN A 93 -9.47 3.63 -10.38
C GLN A 93 -8.70 3.21 -9.13
N ALA A 94 -8.25 4.18 -8.33
CA ALA A 94 -7.54 3.92 -7.07
C ALA A 94 -8.40 3.13 -6.07
N ALA A 95 -9.71 3.42 -5.99
CA ALA A 95 -10.64 2.70 -5.12
C ALA A 95 -10.80 1.21 -5.51
N LYS A 96 -10.56 0.87 -6.77
CA LYS A 96 -10.72 -0.49 -7.31
C LYS A 96 -9.41 -1.24 -7.53
N ILE A 97 -8.26 -0.62 -7.24
CA ILE A 97 -6.96 -1.20 -7.59
C ILE A 97 -6.70 -2.56 -6.92
N CYS A 98 -7.35 -2.82 -5.79
CA CYS A 98 -7.28 -4.08 -5.06
C CYS A 98 -8.34 -5.10 -5.47
N ASP A 99 -9.27 -4.75 -6.38
CA ASP A 99 -10.27 -5.70 -6.87
C ASP A 99 -9.59 -6.76 -7.74
N GLU A 100 -10.07 -8.00 -7.63
CA GLU A 100 -9.55 -9.10 -8.45
C GLU A 100 -9.78 -8.83 -9.94
N PHE A 101 -8.76 -9.09 -10.75
CA PHE A 101 -8.77 -8.89 -12.21
C PHE A 101 -8.99 -7.44 -12.65
N TYR A 102 -8.93 -6.49 -11.73
CA TYR A 102 -9.02 -5.08 -12.09
C TYR A 102 -7.72 -4.60 -12.74
N MET A 103 -7.86 -3.88 -13.83
CA MET A 103 -6.76 -3.23 -14.54
C MET A 103 -7.19 -1.82 -14.93
N ALA A 104 -6.51 -0.81 -14.41
CA ALA A 104 -6.79 0.59 -14.68
C ALA A 104 -6.63 0.93 -16.18
N ASP A 105 -5.66 0.29 -16.87
CA ASP A 105 -5.45 0.37 -18.32
C ASP A 105 -5.26 -1.04 -18.92
N LYS A 106 -6.32 -1.54 -19.53
CA LYS A 106 -6.32 -2.87 -20.18
C LYS A 106 -5.39 -2.96 -21.38
N SER A 107 -5.11 -1.86 -22.07
CA SER A 107 -4.26 -1.82 -23.25
C SER A 107 -2.79 -1.94 -22.90
N ARG A 108 -2.37 -1.24 -21.85
CA ARG A 108 -1.01 -1.25 -21.29
C ARG A 108 -0.72 -2.56 -20.57
N ALA A 109 -1.67 -3.05 -19.79
CA ALA A 109 -1.55 -4.32 -19.05
C ALA A 109 -1.32 -5.52 -19.99
N ARG A 110 -1.96 -5.57 -21.17
CA ARG A 110 -1.71 -6.61 -22.17
C ARG A 110 -0.30 -6.58 -22.73
N LYS A 111 0.28 -5.40 -22.92
CA LYS A 111 1.67 -5.26 -23.42
C LYS A 111 2.71 -5.65 -22.39
N GLU A 112 2.41 -5.46 -21.11
CA GLU A 112 3.35 -5.67 -20.00
C GLU A 112 3.06 -6.96 -19.20
N GLY A 113 2.11 -7.79 -19.65
CA GLY A 113 1.83 -9.12 -19.07
C GLY A 113 1.12 -9.09 -17.71
N GLY A 114 0.40 -8.02 -17.40
CA GLY A 114 -0.35 -7.91 -16.16
C GLY A 114 -1.65 -8.71 -16.19
N ALA A 115 -1.90 -9.55 -15.19
CA ALA A 115 -3.15 -10.33 -15.05
C ALA A 115 -4.20 -9.64 -14.13
N GLY A 116 -3.89 -8.47 -13.55
CA GLY A 116 -4.76 -7.78 -12.60
C GLY A 116 -4.87 -8.48 -11.23
N ILE A 117 -3.92 -9.37 -10.91
CA ILE A 117 -3.94 -10.16 -9.66
C ILE A 117 -2.97 -9.58 -8.62
N GLY A 118 -1.98 -8.79 -9.03
CA GLY A 118 -0.91 -8.35 -8.14
C GLY A 118 -1.40 -7.56 -6.93
N MET A 119 -2.29 -6.60 -7.11
CA MET A 119 -2.79 -5.76 -6.00
C MET A 119 -3.86 -6.44 -5.16
N SER A 120 -4.68 -7.32 -5.71
CA SER A 120 -5.58 -8.15 -4.90
C SER A 120 -4.80 -9.12 -4.00
N LEU A 121 -3.70 -9.68 -4.50
CA LEU A 121 -2.79 -10.48 -3.68
C LEU A 121 -2.14 -9.64 -2.57
N VAL A 122 -1.71 -8.39 -2.88
CA VAL A 122 -1.21 -7.45 -1.85
C VAL A 122 -2.24 -7.24 -0.76
N ALA A 123 -3.50 -6.97 -1.11
CA ALA A 123 -4.58 -6.76 -0.15
C ALA A 123 -4.76 -7.95 0.79
N ILE A 124 -4.81 -9.18 0.24
CA ILE A 124 -4.93 -10.43 1.02
C ILE A 124 -3.74 -10.61 1.98
N ILE A 125 -2.52 -10.39 1.48
CA ILE A 125 -1.30 -10.51 2.30
C ILE A 125 -1.33 -9.52 3.46
N LEU A 126 -1.69 -8.27 3.20
CA LEU A 126 -1.73 -7.22 4.22
C LEU A 126 -2.84 -7.46 5.24
N GLU A 127 -4.00 -7.94 4.82
CA GLU A 127 -5.08 -8.36 5.72
C GLU A 127 -4.61 -9.47 6.67
N HIS A 128 -3.87 -10.46 6.17
CA HIS A 128 -3.27 -11.52 6.99
C HIS A 128 -2.29 -11.00 8.04
N HIS A 129 -1.66 -9.86 7.79
CA HIS A 129 -0.74 -9.20 8.72
C HIS A 129 -1.43 -8.14 9.60
N ASN A 130 -2.76 -8.00 9.55
CA ASN A 130 -3.51 -6.91 10.17
C ASN A 130 -2.97 -5.52 9.77
N ALA A 131 -2.38 -5.42 8.59
CA ALA A 131 -1.84 -4.20 8.04
C ALA A 131 -2.90 -3.43 7.24
N VAL A 132 -2.76 -2.11 7.18
CA VAL A 132 -3.65 -1.23 6.42
C VAL A 132 -2.94 -0.77 5.15
N LEU A 133 -3.60 -0.90 4.00
CA LEU A 133 -3.17 -0.32 2.73
C LEU A 133 -3.97 0.94 2.44
N SER A 134 -3.30 2.02 2.12
CA SER A 134 -3.90 3.21 1.52
C SER A 134 -3.24 3.55 0.19
N VAL A 135 -4.04 4.02 -0.75
CA VAL A 135 -3.58 4.41 -2.10
C VAL A 135 -4.08 5.81 -2.39
N GLU A 136 -3.13 6.72 -2.60
CA GLU A 136 -3.38 8.09 -3.01
C GLU A 136 -2.82 8.27 -4.41
N SER A 137 -3.63 8.74 -5.35
CA SER A 137 -3.22 8.90 -6.75
C SER A 137 -4.00 10.01 -7.43
N GLU A 138 -3.34 10.69 -8.36
CA GLU A 138 -3.93 11.70 -9.21
C GLU A 138 -3.38 11.54 -10.65
N PRO A 139 -4.23 11.62 -11.69
CA PRO A 139 -3.79 11.50 -13.07
C PRO A 139 -2.67 12.50 -13.41
N GLY A 140 -1.56 12.00 -13.92
CA GLY A 140 -0.38 12.78 -14.28
C GLY A 140 0.53 13.17 -13.11
N CYS A 141 0.18 12.83 -11.87
CA CYS A 141 0.97 13.18 -10.67
C CYS A 141 1.63 11.95 -10.03
N GLY A 142 1.27 10.74 -10.46
CA GLY A 142 1.79 9.49 -9.91
C GLY A 142 0.92 8.88 -8.83
N THR A 143 1.49 7.94 -8.08
CA THR A 143 0.78 7.18 -7.04
C THR A 143 1.64 7.03 -5.79
N THR A 144 1.02 7.21 -4.64
CA THR A 144 1.57 6.84 -3.33
C THR A 144 0.80 5.66 -2.77
N MET A 145 1.49 4.55 -2.60
CA MET A 145 0.99 3.37 -1.90
C MET A 145 1.62 3.30 -0.52
N ARG A 146 0.79 3.29 0.52
CA ARG A 146 1.24 3.28 1.92
C ARG A 146 0.73 2.06 2.64
N ILE A 147 1.63 1.34 3.31
CA ILE A 147 1.32 0.23 4.21
C ILE A 147 1.57 0.68 5.64
N LEU A 148 0.63 0.40 6.54
CA LEU A 148 0.82 0.52 7.98
C LEU A 148 0.81 -0.88 8.60
N LEU A 149 1.95 -1.32 9.09
CA LEU A 149 2.14 -2.59 9.79
C LEU A 149 2.05 -2.34 11.30
N PRO A 150 1.17 -3.02 12.04
CA PRO A 150 1.11 -2.91 13.51
C PRO A 150 2.43 -3.38 14.12
N TRP A 151 2.89 -2.65 15.14
CA TRP A 151 4.15 -2.92 15.83
C TRP A 151 3.98 -2.99 17.33
#